data_8791b24192ad1ded7b930310f88a9e14
#
_entry.id   8791b24192ad1ded7b930310f88a9e14
#
_cell.length_a   1.000
_cell.length_b   1.000
_cell.length_c   1.000
_cell.angle_alpha   90.00
_cell.angle_beta   90.00
_cell.angle_gamma   90.00
#
_symmetry.space_group_name_H-M   'P 1'
#
loop_
_entity.id
_entity.type
_entity.pdbx_description
1 polymer ?
#
loop_
_entity_poly.entity_id
_entity_poly.type
_entity_poly.pdbx_seq_one_letter_code
_entity_poly.pdbx_strand_id
1 'polypeptide(L)'
;MVAVLVVVSVIAAGGGGDGSTTTTTGGGSSALFEGIPQQNTMLGKQDAPVTLIQFEDLQCPICRDYQSDGFSGIVDEYVRPGKVKLRFAGLAFLGQDSEKALSYVLAAGMQGKLWQYADALYANQGAENSGWVTDDLLERLAGEVGLDWERLQQDATSTAVKQEAQATAAEAARLQVPGTPTFFVQIGNGQPYHVQPNSFAIEDFRPILDDALGP
;
A
#
# COMPACT_ATOMS: atom_id res chain seq x y z
N MET A 1 -21.48 -43.42 -66.53
CA MET A 1 -21.39 -43.35 -65.09
C MET A 1 -21.17 -41.90 -64.77
N VAL A 2 -22.22 -41.21 -64.35
CA VAL A 2 -22.18 -39.77 -64.00
C VAL A 2 -22.20 -39.67 -62.46
N ALA A 3 -21.15 -39.12 -61.89
CA ALA A 3 -21.07 -38.87 -60.45
C ALA A 3 -21.69 -37.50 -60.15
N VAL A 4 -22.78 -37.52 -59.41
CA VAL A 4 -23.45 -36.30 -58.90
C VAL A 4 -22.79 -35.88 -57.59
N LEU A 5 -22.17 -34.73 -57.61
CA LEU A 5 -21.65 -34.05 -56.43
C LEU A 5 -22.78 -33.26 -55.78
N VAL A 6 -23.21 -33.70 -54.60
CA VAL A 6 -24.16 -32.91 -53.78
C VAL A 6 -23.35 -31.99 -52.88
N VAL A 7 -23.47 -30.70 -53.14
CA VAL A 7 -22.93 -29.65 -52.26
C VAL A 7 -24.01 -29.34 -51.21
N VAL A 8 -23.73 -29.68 -49.96
CA VAL A 8 -24.55 -29.26 -48.80
C VAL A 8 -23.99 -27.94 -48.26
N SER A 9 -24.71 -26.87 -48.53
CA SER A 9 -24.41 -25.56 -47.89
C SER A 9 -25.01 -25.54 -46.49
N VAL A 10 -24.16 -25.54 -45.47
CA VAL A 10 -24.55 -25.27 -44.08
C VAL A 10 -24.52 -23.76 -43.85
N ILE A 11 -25.69 -23.18 -43.67
CA ILE A 11 -25.82 -21.80 -43.20
C ILE A 11 -25.67 -21.85 -41.68
N ALA A 12 -24.54 -21.41 -41.16
CA ALA A 12 -24.37 -21.16 -39.73
C ALA A 12 -24.93 -19.77 -39.42
N ALA A 13 -26.07 -19.72 -38.73
CA ALA A 13 -26.58 -18.52 -38.13
C ALA A 13 -25.69 -18.06 -36.97
N GLY A 14 -25.04 -16.91 -37.14
CA GLY A 14 -24.23 -16.30 -36.11
C GLY A 14 -25.10 -15.74 -34.98
N GLY A 15 -24.99 -16.32 -33.80
CA GLY A 15 -25.37 -15.69 -32.54
C GLY A 15 -24.16 -15.00 -31.95
N GLY A 16 -24.08 -13.68 -32.03
CA GLY A 16 -23.09 -12.88 -31.35
C GLY A 16 -23.34 -12.91 -29.84
N GLY A 17 -22.48 -13.62 -29.12
CA GLY A 17 -22.34 -13.49 -27.69
C GLY A 17 -21.02 -12.75 -27.46
N ASP A 18 -21.09 -11.45 -27.22
CA ASP A 18 -19.99 -10.67 -26.66
C ASP A 18 -19.70 -11.20 -25.26
N GLY A 19 -18.88 -12.21 -25.19
CA GLY A 19 -18.20 -12.62 -23.98
C GLY A 19 -17.11 -11.61 -23.67
N SER A 20 -17.49 -10.48 -23.08
CA SER A 20 -16.52 -9.59 -22.44
C SER A 20 -15.86 -10.38 -21.31
N THR A 21 -14.77 -11.02 -21.62
CA THR A 21 -13.84 -11.55 -20.62
C THR A 21 -13.24 -10.31 -19.94
N THR A 22 -13.86 -9.90 -18.85
CA THR A 22 -13.24 -8.93 -17.94
C THR A 22 -12.05 -9.63 -17.36
N THR A 23 -10.90 -9.48 -18.00
CA THR A 23 -9.61 -9.79 -17.40
C THR A 23 -9.48 -8.79 -16.27
N THR A 24 -9.77 -9.24 -15.04
CA THR A 24 -9.42 -8.51 -13.83
C THR A 24 -7.90 -8.57 -13.74
N THR A 25 -7.26 -7.69 -14.50
CA THR A 25 -5.84 -7.40 -14.33
C THR A 25 -5.72 -6.75 -12.95
N GLY A 26 -4.82 -7.25 -12.10
CA GLY A 26 -4.50 -6.72 -10.79
C GLY A 26 -3.91 -5.31 -10.84
N GLY A 27 -4.64 -4.34 -11.40
CA GLY A 27 -4.24 -2.96 -11.61
C GLY A 27 -4.83 -1.96 -10.62
N GLY A 28 -5.56 -2.43 -9.58
CA GLY A 28 -6.24 -1.51 -8.65
C GLY A 28 -5.28 -0.67 -7.79
N SER A 29 -4.26 -1.31 -7.28
CA SER A 29 -3.32 -0.77 -6.29
C SER A 29 -2.38 0.28 -6.87
N SER A 30 -1.80 0.02 -8.03
CA SER A 30 -0.81 0.90 -8.66
C SER A 30 -1.42 2.25 -9.10
N ALA A 31 -2.68 2.24 -9.55
CA ALA A 31 -3.37 3.44 -10.04
C ALA A 31 -3.64 4.49 -8.95
N LEU A 32 -3.86 4.05 -7.70
CA LEU A 32 -4.08 4.96 -6.57
C LEU A 32 -2.90 5.92 -6.35
N PHE A 33 -1.69 5.46 -6.60
CA PHE A 33 -0.47 6.24 -6.34
C PHE A 33 0.07 6.96 -7.57
N GLU A 34 -0.57 6.82 -8.73
CA GLU A 34 -0.10 7.42 -9.98
C GLU A 34 -0.04 8.94 -9.89
N GLY A 35 1.10 9.51 -10.30
CA GLY A 35 1.34 10.95 -10.30
C GLY A 35 1.57 11.57 -8.92
N ILE A 36 1.54 10.79 -7.83
CA ILE A 36 1.83 11.28 -6.47
C ILE A 36 3.31 11.09 -6.18
N PRO A 37 4.06 12.14 -5.77
CA PRO A 37 5.46 12.01 -5.39
C PRO A 37 5.64 11.04 -4.22
N GLN A 38 6.67 10.19 -4.31
CA GLN A 38 7.07 9.29 -3.24
C GLN A 38 8.56 9.44 -2.96
N GLN A 39 8.94 9.43 -1.70
CA GLN A 39 10.33 9.44 -1.27
C GLN A 39 10.48 8.65 0.03
N ASN A 40 11.21 7.54 -0.03
CA ASN A 40 11.37 6.62 1.10
C ASN A 40 10.00 6.22 1.70
N THR A 41 9.71 6.65 2.92
CA THR A 41 8.47 6.37 3.64
C THR A 41 7.35 7.40 3.39
N MET A 42 7.63 8.46 2.61
CA MET A 42 6.71 9.57 2.38
C MET A 42 5.90 9.41 1.09
N LEU A 43 4.61 9.77 1.13
CA LEU A 43 3.71 9.91 -0.01
C LEU A 43 3.12 11.32 -0.02
N GLY A 44 3.20 11.99 -1.16
CA GLY A 44 2.66 13.34 -1.33
C GLY A 44 3.74 14.40 -1.52
N LYS A 45 3.31 15.65 -1.64
CA LYS A 45 4.21 16.79 -1.82
C LYS A 45 5.02 17.05 -0.55
N GLN A 46 6.33 17.27 -0.70
CA GLN A 46 7.21 17.52 0.45
C GLN A 46 6.84 18.78 1.24
N ASP A 47 6.31 19.79 0.56
CA ASP A 47 5.86 21.06 1.13
C ASP A 47 4.41 21.04 1.65
N ALA A 48 3.73 19.89 1.62
CA ALA A 48 2.41 19.75 2.23
C ALA A 48 2.47 20.15 3.72
N PRO A 49 1.54 21.03 4.19
CA PRO A 49 1.61 21.63 5.52
C PRO A 49 1.35 20.63 6.65
N VAL A 50 0.63 19.55 6.37
CA VAL A 50 0.25 18.53 7.34
C VAL A 50 0.86 17.19 6.96
N THR A 51 1.36 16.44 7.94
CA THR A 51 1.79 15.06 7.80
C THR A 51 0.89 14.16 8.63
N LEU A 52 0.23 13.19 8.01
CA LEU A 52 -0.41 12.08 8.72
C LEU A 52 0.60 10.93 8.83
N ILE A 53 1.01 10.65 10.05
CA ILE A 53 1.95 9.58 10.40
C ILE A 53 1.13 8.34 10.76
N GLN A 54 1.41 7.22 10.09
CA GLN A 54 0.68 5.97 10.25
C GLN A 54 1.63 4.91 10.79
N PHE A 55 1.48 4.56 12.07
CA PHE A 55 2.21 3.43 12.65
C PHE A 55 1.45 2.15 12.29
N GLU A 56 2.08 1.31 11.49
CA GLU A 56 1.47 0.11 10.90
C GLU A 56 2.37 -1.12 11.03
N ASP A 57 1.78 -2.30 11.11
CA ASP A 57 2.44 -3.59 10.96
C ASP A 57 1.82 -4.36 9.79
N LEU A 58 2.65 -4.88 8.90
CA LEU A 58 2.21 -5.56 7.68
C LEU A 58 1.52 -6.91 7.93
N GLN A 59 1.61 -7.46 9.14
CA GLN A 59 0.83 -8.62 9.57
C GLN A 59 -0.47 -8.24 10.28
N CYS A 60 -0.65 -6.98 10.69
CA CYS A 60 -1.81 -6.55 11.46
C CYS A 60 -3.08 -6.58 10.59
N PRO A 61 -4.09 -7.39 10.92
CA PRO A 61 -5.32 -7.45 10.13
C PRO A 61 -6.10 -6.14 10.18
N ILE A 62 -6.02 -5.40 11.30
CA ILE A 62 -6.67 -4.11 11.46
C ILE A 62 -6.01 -3.03 10.58
N CYS A 63 -4.68 -3.12 10.34
CA CYS A 63 -3.99 -2.26 9.38
C CYS A 63 -4.45 -2.54 7.94
N ARG A 64 -4.64 -3.83 7.58
CA ARG A 64 -5.23 -4.20 6.29
C ARG A 64 -6.64 -3.65 6.12
N ASP A 65 -7.47 -3.73 7.17
CA ASP A 65 -8.83 -3.21 7.13
C ASP A 65 -8.82 -1.68 6.90
N TYR A 66 -7.92 -0.94 7.56
CA TYR A 66 -7.69 0.48 7.29
C TYR A 66 -7.31 0.75 5.83
N GLN A 67 -6.35 0.00 5.28
CA GLN A 67 -5.93 0.15 3.87
C GLN A 67 -7.09 -0.11 2.89
N SER A 68 -7.98 -1.03 3.23
CA SER A 68 -9.12 -1.40 2.38
C SER A 68 -10.30 -0.44 2.46
N ASP A 69 -10.44 0.32 3.55
CA ASP A 69 -11.61 1.18 3.83
C ASP A 69 -11.32 2.66 3.47
N GLY A 70 -10.69 3.41 4.35
CA GLY A 70 -10.59 4.87 4.20
C GLY A 70 -9.31 5.37 3.54
N PHE A 71 -8.29 4.54 3.40
CA PHE A 71 -6.98 4.97 2.91
C PHE A 71 -7.05 5.63 1.52
N SER A 72 -7.79 5.05 0.58
CA SER A 72 -7.95 5.62 -0.77
C SER A 72 -8.61 7.00 -0.73
N GLY A 73 -9.59 7.20 0.14
CA GLY A 73 -10.23 8.51 0.34
C GLY A 73 -9.24 9.56 0.85
N ILE A 74 -8.36 9.20 1.81
CA ILE A 74 -7.31 10.09 2.30
C ILE A 74 -6.35 10.47 1.17
N VAL A 75 -5.96 9.49 0.35
CA VAL A 75 -5.06 9.74 -0.79
C VAL A 75 -5.70 10.70 -1.79
N ASP A 76 -6.94 10.48 -2.17
CA ASP A 76 -7.60 11.28 -3.21
C ASP A 76 -8.00 12.67 -2.74
N GLU A 77 -8.51 12.82 -1.50
CA GLU A 77 -9.03 14.10 -1.00
C GLU A 77 -7.95 15.02 -0.42
N TYR A 78 -6.85 14.44 0.09
CA TYR A 78 -5.85 15.20 0.83
C TYR A 78 -4.44 15.11 0.25
N VAL A 79 -4.00 13.89 -0.14
CA VAL A 79 -2.61 13.71 -0.58
C VAL A 79 -2.42 14.16 -2.03
N ARG A 80 -3.28 13.73 -2.92
CA ARG A 80 -3.22 14.09 -4.35
C ARG A 80 -3.32 15.60 -4.59
N PRO A 81 -4.21 16.36 -3.91
CA PRO A 81 -4.19 17.81 -3.99
C PRO A 81 -2.96 18.46 -3.36
N GLY A 82 -2.22 17.76 -2.50
CA GLY A 82 -1.04 18.24 -1.80
C GLY A 82 -1.34 19.01 -0.50
N LYS A 83 -2.49 18.77 0.10
CA LYS A 83 -2.89 19.33 1.40
C LYS A 83 -2.19 18.59 2.55
N VAL A 84 -2.09 17.26 2.44
CA VAL A 84 -1.48 16.37 3.41
C VAL A 84 -0.44 15.51 2.71
N LYS A 85 0.61 15.14 3.41
CA LYS A 85 1.50 14.04 3.04
C LYS A 85 1.39 12.92 4.06
N LEU A 86 1.57 11.69 3.62
CA LEU A 86 1.57 10.52 4.49
C LEU A 86 3.00 10.11 4.82
N ARG A 87 3.20 9.60 6.02
CA ARG A 87 4.42 8.90 6.42
C ARG A 87 4.07 7.49 6.89
N PHE A 88 4.61 6.51 6.21
CA PHE A 88 4.57 5.13 6.66
C PHE A 88 5.59 4.94 7.80
N ALA A 89 5.11 4.67 8.98
CA ALA A 89 5.91 4.39 10.18
C ALA A 89 5.78 2.90 10.53
N GLY A 90 6.48 2.06 9.75
CA GLY A 90 6.37 0.61 9.86
C GLY A 90 6.97 0.07 11.16
N LEU A 91 6.22 -0.81 11.81
CA LEU A 91 6.61 -1.55 13.00
C LEU A 91 6.57 -3.05 12.73
N ALA A 92 7.29 -3.82 13.55
CA ALA A 92 7.33 -5.28 13.47
C ALA A 92 7.00 -5.87 14.86
N PHE A 93 5.75 -5.68 15.30
CA PHE A 93 5.29 -6.16 16.60
C PHE A 93 4.93 -7.64 16.60
N LEU A 94 4.48 -8.17 15.46
CA LEU A 94 3.84 -9.47 15.37
C LEU A 94 4.79 -10.62 15.01
N GLY A 95 6.11 -10.38 14.98
CA GLY A 95 7.13 -11.43 14.83
C GLY A 95 7.86 -11.43 13.49
N GLN A 96 8.42 -12.59 13.11
CA GLN A 96 9.38 -12.70 12.01
C GLN A 96 8.81 -12.31 10.63
N ASP A 97 7.56 -12.64 10.36
CA ASP A 97 6.93 -12.24 9.10
C ASP A 97 6.79 -10.71 9.02
N SER A 98 6.50 -10.02 10.15
CA SER A 98 6.50 -8.55 10.20
C SER A 98 7.89 -7.96 9.94
N GLU A 99 8.92 -8.52 10.56
CA GLU A 99 10.31 -8.06 10.37
C GLU A 99 10.73 -8.20 8.90
N LYS A 100 10.42 -9.35 8.30
CA LYS A 100 10.74 -9.61 6.90
C LYS A 100 9.94 -8.68 5.97
N ALA A 101 8.63 -8.59 6.13
CA ALA A 101 7.77 -7.72 5.31
C ALA A 101 8.21 -6.25 5.42
N LEU A 102 8.47 -5.75 6.63
CA LEU A 102 8.92 -4.38 6.85
C LEU A 102 10.24 -4.09 6.15
N SER A 103 11.22 -5.00 6.23
CA SER A 103 12.51 -4.78 5.58
C SER A 103 12.38 -4.64 4.05
N TYR A 104 11.52 -5.45 3.42
CA TYR A 104 11.27 -5.36 1.98
C TYR A 104 10.45 -4.13 1.59
N VAL A 105 9.47 -3.72 2.41
CA VAL A 105 8.69 -2.48 2.16
C VAL A 105 9.56 -1.24 2.28
N LEU A 106 10.44 -1.16 3.28
CA LEU A 106 11.40 -0.06 3.39
C LEU A 106 12.39 -0.04 2.22
N ALA A 107 12.86 -1.20 1.77
CA ALA A 107 13.70 -1.32 0.58
C ALA A 107 12.98 -0.87 -0.70
N ALA A 108 11.68 -1.19 -0.84
CA ALA A 108 10.86 -0.68 -1.93
C ALA A 108 10.77 0.85 -1.93
N GLY A 109 10.81 1.46 -0.76
CA GLY A 109 10.90 2.92 -0.60
C GLY A 109 12.16 3.53 -1.22
N MET A 110 13.29 2.81 -1.21
CA MET A 110 14.53 3.25 -1.86
C MET A 110 14.41 3.22 -3.40
N GLN A 111 13.41 2.52 -3.93
CA GLN A 111 13.04 2.52 -5.34
C GLN A 111 11.80 3.39 -5.64
N GLY A 112 11.32 4.17 -4.64
CA GLY A 112 10.17 5.07 -4.78
C GLY A 112 8.82 4.37 -4.92
N LYS A 113 8.69 3.13 -4.41
CA LYS A 113 7.48 2.29 -4.55
C LYS A 113 7.04 1.64 -3.24
N LEU A 114 7.35 2.26 -2.10
CA LEU A 114 6.95 1.75 -0.79
C LEU A 114 5.45 1.49 -0.72
N TRP A 115 4.66 2.49 -1.10
CA TRP A 115 3.22 2.46 -0.93
C TRP A 115 2.53 1.41 -1.81
N GLN A 116 2.96 1.28 -3.07
CA GLN A 116 2.46 0.22 -3.96
C GLN A 116 2.79 -1.16 -3.43
N TYR A 117 4.01 -1.32 -2.89
CA TYR A 117 4.46 -2.63 -2.40
C TYR A 117 3.81 -3.01 -1.07
N ALA A 118 3.63 -2.04 -0.16
CA ALA A 118 2.89 -2.24 1.08
C ALA A 118 1.42 -2.62 0.82
N ASP A 119 0.75 -1.90 -0.09
CA ASP A 119 -0.62 -2.18 -0.48
C ASP A 119 -0.76 -3.58 -1.11
N ALA A 120 0.17 -3.98 -1.99
CA ALA A 120 0.22 -5.32 -2.55
C ALA A 120 0.41 -6.40 -1.46
N LEU A 121 1.23 -6.14 -0.43
CA LEU A 121 1.40 -7.04 0.71
C LEU A 121 0.12 -7.15 1.55
N TYR A 122 -0.54 -6.05 1.87
CA TYR A 122 -1.83 -6.07 2.57
C TYR A 122 -2.90 -6.84 1.79
N ALA A 123 -2.97 -6.66 0.48
CA ALA A 123 -3.91 -7.39 -0.38
C ALA A 123 -3.65 -8.92 -0.41
N ASN A 124 -2.44 -9.35 -0.07
CA ASN A 124 -2.03 -10.75 -0.01
C ASN A 124 -1.74 -11.24 1.42
N GLN A 125 -2.18 -10.49 2.44
CA GLN A 125 -1.87 -10.77 3.83
C GLN A 125 -2.40 -12.15 4.27
N GLY A 126 -1.49 -12.98 4.77
CA GLY A 126 -1.80 -14.27 5.37
C GLY A 126 -2.14 -14.18 6.86
N ALA A 127 -2.34 -15.32 7.50
CA ALA A 127 -2.53 -15.37 8.95
C ALA A 127 -1.22 -14.96 9.67
N GLU A 128 -1.37 -14.31 10.83
CA GLU A 128 -0.23 -13.88 11.64
C GLU A 128 0.71 -15.05 11.94
N ASN A 129 2.00 -14.83 11.75
CA ASN A 129 3.08 -15.79 12.03
C ASN A 129 2.91 -17.17 11.35
N SER A 130 2.24 -17.23 10.22
CA SER A 130 2.07 -18.46 9.45
C SER A 130 3.22 -18.76 8.49
N GLY A 131 4.21 -17.88 8.38
CA GLY A 131 5.29 -17.97 7.40
C GLY A 131 4.83 -17.55 6.00
N TRP A 132 3.79 -16.73 5.91
CA TRP A 132 3.21 -16.31 4.62
C TRP A 132 4.11 -15.37 3.83
N VAL A 133 5.03 -14.66 4.49
CA VAL A 133 5.98 -13.75 3.85
C VAL A 133 7.14 -14.55 3.25
N THR A 134 6.84 -15.32 2.19
CA THR A 134 7.83 -16.13 1.47
C THR A 134 8.59 -15.30 0.44
N ASP A 135 9.78 -15.76 0.02
CA ASP A 135 10.54 -15.09 -1.04
C ASP A 135 9.77 -15.11 -2.36
N ASP A 136 9.08 -16.21 -2.69
CA ASP A 136 8.25 -16.32 -3.89
C ASP A 136 7.12 -15.28 -3.92
N LEU A 137 6.46 -15.05 -2.77
CA LEU A 137 5.45 -14.00 -2.65
C LEU A 137 6.07 -12.61 -2.87
N LEU A 138 7.17 -12.33 -2.19
CA LEU A 138 7.84 -11.03 -2.26
C LEU A 138 8.34 -10.74 -3.67
N GLU A 139 8.95 -11.73 -4.36
CA GLU A 139 9.40 -11.60 -5.75
C GLU A 139 8.24 -11.36 -6.72
N ARG A 140 7.17 -12.14 -6.59
CA ARG A 140 5.97 -11.95 -7.42
C ARG A 140 5.39 -10.55 -7.27
N LEU A 141 5.19 -10.09 -6.03
CA LEU A 141 4.66 -8.75 -5.76
C LEU A 141 5.61 -7.65 -6.24
N ALA A 142 6.93 -7.83 -6.10
CA ALA A 142 7.92 -6.91 -6.65
C ALA A 142 7.79 -6.76 -8.17
N GLY A 143 7.60 -7.87 -8.88
CA GLY A 143 7.33 -7.88 -10.32
C GLY A 143 6.03 -7.17 -10.69
N GLU A 144 4.95 -7.40 -9.94
CA GLU A 144 3.63 -6.78 -10.16
C GLU A 144 3.69 -5.24 -10.03
N VAL A 145 4.46 -4.71 -9.10
CA VAL A 145 4.62 -3.26 -8.91
C VAL A 145 5.82 -2.68 -9.68
N GLY A 146 6.58 -3.54 -10.39
CA GLY A 146 7.71 -3.14 -11.25
C GLY A 146 8.93 -2.67 -10.46
N LEU A 147 9.26 -3.35 -9.36
CA LEU A 147 10.51 -3.22 -8.61
C LEU A 147 11.61 -4.07 -9.23
N ASP A 148 12.85 -3.63 -9.10
CA ASP A 148 14.03 -4.45 -9.35
C ASP A 148 14.22 -5.42 -8.17
N TRP A 149 14.01 -6.71 -8.40
CA TRP A 149 14.03 -7.73 -7.36
C TRP A 149 15.42 -7.93 -6.75
N GLU A 150 16.47 -7.99 -7.57
CA GLU A 150 17.83 -8.20 -7.07
C GLU A 150 18.27 -7.02 -6.17
N ARG A 151 17.97 -5.81 -6.60
CA ARG A 151 18.20 -4.61 -5.82
C ARG A 151 17.34 -4.60 -4.54
N LEU A 152 16.08 -4.99 -4.62
CA LEU A 152 15.17 -5.06 -3.47
C LEU A 152 15.71 -5.98 -2.38
N GLN A 153 16.21 -7.17 -2.75
CA GLN A 153 16.84 -8.12 -1.81
C GLN A 153 18.08 -7.55 -1.13
N GLN A 154 18.96 -6.88 -1.90
CA GLN A 154 20.16 -6.25 -1.37
C GLN A 154 19.80 -5.12 -0.40
N ASP A 155 18.89 -4.24 -0.80
CA ASP A 155 18.46 -3.09 -0.01
C ASP A 155 17.73 -3.52 1.27
N ALA A 156 16.93 -4.59 1.25
CA ALA A 156 16.21 -5.13 2.41
C ALA A 156 17.15 -5.56 3.57
N THR A 157 18.37 -5.95 3.26
CA THR A 157 19.40 -6.32 4.26
C THR A 157 20.34 -5.19 4.64
N SER A 158 20.20 -4.03 4.02
CA SER A 158 21.09 -2.89 4.15
C SER A 158 21.06 -2.25 5.55
N THR A 159 22.13 -1.54 5.87
CA THR A 159 22.20 -0.76 7.10
C THR A 159 21.16 0.36 7.13
N ALA A 160 20.86 0.96 5.97
CA ALA A 160 19.87 2.03 5.86
C ALA A 160 18.47 1.56 6.26
N VAL A 161 18.03 0.40 5.76
CA VAL A 161 16.73 -0.19 6.11
C VAL A 161 16.66 -0.54 7.60
N LYS A 162 17.74 -1.13 8.15
CA LYS A 162 17.80 -1.45 9.58
C LYS A 162 17.75 -0.20 10.46
N GLN A 163 18.43 0.87 10.07
CA GLN A 163 18.42 2.14 10.79
C GLN A 163 17.04 2.81 10.73
N GLU A 164 16.36 2.79 9.59
CA GLU A 164 15.00 3.32 9.47
C GLU A 164 14.02 2.55 10.38
N ALA A 165 14.04 1.22 10.34
CA ALA A 165 13.20 0.40 11.21
C ALA A 165 13.47 0.67 12.71
N GLN A 166 14.75 0.78 13.11
CA GLN A 166 15.13 1.09 14.48
C GLN A 166 14.71 2.51 14.90
N ALA A 167 14.88 3.49 14.03
CA ALA A 167 14.48 4.88 14.29
C ALA A 167 12.96 4.98 14.48
N THR A 168 12.18 4.30 13.64
CA THR A 168 10.72 4.24 13.75
C THR A 168 10.29 3.55 15.04
N ALA A 169 10.91 2.43 15.41
CA ALA A 169 10.62 1.74 16.66
C ALA A 169 10.94 2.61 17.90
N ALA A 170 12.06 3.34 17.88
CA ALA A 170 12.43 4.28 18.95
C ALA A 170 11.44 5.45 19.04
N GLU A 171 10.98 5.96 17.90
CA GLU A 171 9.95 7.00 17.85
C GLU A 171 8.62 6.50 18.41
N ALA A 172 8.18 5.30 18.02
CA ALA A 172 6.97 4.67 18.55
C ALA A 172 7.03 4.52 20.07
N ALA A 173 8.18 4.09 20.63
CA ALA A 173 8.37 4.01 22.07
C ALA A 173 8.30 5.38 22.75
N ARG A 174 8.92 6.42 22.18
CA ARG A 174 8.87 7.79 22.68
C ARG A 174 7.45 8.38 22.66
N LEU A 175 6.69 8.08 21.61
CA LEU A 175 5.30 8.52 21.44
C LEU A 175 4.30 7.63 22.17
N GLN A 176 4.77 6.56 22.82
CA GLN A 176 3.96 5.59 23.54
C GLN A 176 2.87 4.94 22.65
N VAL A 177 3.25 4.58 21.42
CA VAL A 177 2.33 3.92 20.47
C VAL A 177 1.88 2.57 21.06
N PRO A 178 0.57 2.39 21.31
CA PRO A 178 0.06 1.21 22.02
C PRO A 178 -0.07 -0.04 21.14
N GLY A 179 -0.09 0.14 19.83
CA GLY A 179 -0.31 -0.92 18.83
C GLY A 179 -0.49 -0.34 17.45
N THR A 180 -0.96 -1.15 16.52
CA THR A 180 -1.18 -0.77 15.11
C THR A 180 -2.62 -1.10 14.65
N PRO A 181 -3.22 -0.27 13.78
CA PRO A 181 -2.70 1.03 13.35
C PRO A 181 -2.84 2.10 14.44
N THR A 182 -1.89 3.05 14.49
CA THR A 182 -1.98 4.25 15.33
C THR A 182 -1.61 5.47 14.50
N PHE A 183 -2.36 6.56 14.65
CA PHE A 183 -2.21 7.75 13.82
C PHE A 183 -1.75 8.96 14.63
N PHE A 184 -0.83 9.71 14.03
CA PHE A 184 -0.42 11.01 14.54
C PHE A 184 -0.52 12.05 13.44
N VAL A 185 -0.87 13.26 13.80
CA VAL A 185 -0.83 14.41 12.90
C VAL A 185 0.33 15.33 13.32
N GLN A 186 1.07 15.80 12.34
CA GLN A 186 2.12 16.80 12.52
C GLN A 186 1.86 17.98 11.58
N ILE A 187 1.77 19.20 12.14
CA ILE A 187 1.59 20.45 11.39
C ILE A 187 2.96 21.10 11.20
N GLY A 188 3.38 21.27 9.96
CA GLY A 188 4.71 21.80 9.62
C GLY A 188 5.84 21.03 10.31
N ASN A 189 6.66 21.74 11.08
CA ASN A 189 7.76 21.17 11.88
C ASN A 189 7.40 21.05 13.38
N GLY A 190 6.10 21.14 13.72
CA GLY A 190 5.61 21.01 15.09
C GLY A 190 5.79 19.59 15.65
N GLN A 191 5.44 19.42 16.93
CA GLN A 191 5.42 18.08 17.52
C GLN A 191 4.21 17.29 17.00
N PRO A 192 4.38 16.00 16.66
CA PRO A 192 3.26 15.16 16.32
C PRO A 192 2.35 14.93 17.54
N TYR A 193 1.04 14.94 17.31
CA TYR A 193 0.05 14.64 18.34
C TYR A 193 -0.84 13.46 17.91
N HIS A 194 -1.22 12.64 18.87
CA HIS A 194 -2.04 11.46 18.64
C HIS A 194 -3.44 11.85 18.20
N VAL A 195 -3.96 11.15 17.19
CA VAL A 195 -5.34 11.29 16.71
C VAL A 195 -6.00 9.92 16.66
N GLN A 196 -7.29 9.87 16.97
CA GLN A 196 -8.07 8.65 17.04
C GLN A 196 -9.35 8.83 16.21
N PRO A 197 -9.40 8.36 14.94
CA PRO A 197 -10.65 8.31 14.21
C PRO A 197 -11.61 7.28 14.85
N ASN A 198 -12.92 7.51 14.75
CA ASN A 198 -13.91 6.59 15.31
C ASN A 198 -14.01 5.28 14.51
N SER A 199 -13.74 5.35 13.20
CA SER A 199 -13.60 4.23 12.28
C SER A 199 -12.52 4.51 11.25
N PHE A 200 -12.28 3.56 10.33
CA PHE A 200 -11.34 3.79 9.23
C PHE A 200 -11.97 4.45 8.00
N ALA A 201 -13.27 4.72 8.02
CA ALA A 201 -13.92 5.45 6.94
C ALA A 201 -13.37 6.87 6.80
N ILE A 202 -13.27 7.37 5.58
CA ILE A 202 -12.73 8.71 5.31
C ILE A 202 -13.51 9.81 6.06
N GLU A 203 -14.80 9.60 6.34
CA GLU A 203 -15.65 10.49 7.09
C GLU A 203 -15.12 10.82 8.49
N ASP A 204 -14.45 9.86 9.13
CA ASP A 204 -13.88 10.04 10.46
C ASP A 204 -12.47 10.65 10.44
N PHE A 205 -11.79 10.63 9.28
CA PHE A 205 -10.52 11.33 9.08
C PHE A 205 -10.71 12.79 8.64
N ARG A 206 -11.78 13.11 7.90
CA ARG A 206 -12.02 14.48 7.41
C ARG A 206 -11.96 15.54 8.52
N PRO A 207 -12.73 15.42 9.64
CA PRO A 207 -12.67 16.45 10.68
C PRO A 207 -11.28 16.59 11.31
N ILE A 208 -10.51 15.51 11.42
CA ILE A 208 -9.15 15.50 11.96
C ILE A 208 -8.20 16.26 11.03
N LEU A 209 -8.26 15.96 9.73
CA LEU A 209 -7.36 16.53 8.74
C LEU A 209 -7.74 17.98 8.38
N ASP A 210 -9.03 18.29 8.32
CA ASP A 210 -9.50 19.65 8.07
C ASP A 210 -9.16 20.58 9.24
N ASP A 211 -9.28 20.14 10.49
CA ASP A 211 -8.85 20.90 11.66
C ASP A 211 -7.33 21.16 11.65
N ALA A 212 -6.55 20.18 11.28
CA ALA A 212 -5.09 20.32 11.17
C ALA A 212 -4.64 21.27 10.05
N LEU A 213 -5.44 21.41 8.99
CA LEU A 213 -5.19 22.33 7.88
C LEU A 213 -5.55 23.77 8.22
N GLY A 214 -6.43 23.96 9.20
CA GLY A 214 -6.94 25.27 9.58
C GLY A 214 -7.95 25.84 8.57
N PRO A 215 -8.53 27.00 8.85
CA PRO A 215 -9.53 27.64 8.00
C PRO A 215 -8.95 28.21 6.70
#